data_70c83c2c8722b6ac4cd2a12b47f1611d
#
_entry.id   70c83c2c8722b6ac4cd2a12b47f1611d
#
_cell.length_a   1.000
_cell.length_b   1.000
_cell.length_c   1.000
_cell.angle_alpha   90.00
_cell.angle_beta   90.00
_cell.angle_gamma   90.00
#
_symmetry.space_group_name_H-M   'P 1'
#
loop_
_entity.id
_entity.type
_entity.pdbx_description
1 polymer ?
#
loop_
_entity_poly.entity_id
_entity_poly.type
_entity_poly.pdbx_seq_one_letter_code
_entity_poly.pdbx_strand_id
1 'polypeptide(L)'
;MKIVVGLGNPGEVYEHSRHNAGFMAVDRVAELLGCQFREEKDFAAFIAKTNEYVLIKPQTFMNDSGRAVRSWLQYFRHIESSGTYPELAVIYDDLDIPFGSWKWQFSTGPKAHNGVKSMIAHLGTDQFWHARIGTENREQHRLSMPSDVYVLTPFTQEETLVLVPILDQITQQIVATW
;
A
#
# COMPACT_ATOMS: atom_id res chain seq x y z
N MET A 1 8.24 1.40 -16.80
CA MET A 1 8.40 0.42 -15.68
C MET A 1 7.40 0.81 -14.61
N LYS A 2 6.51 -0.08 -14.28
CA LYS A 2 5.46 0.16 -13.26
C LYS A 2 6.02 0.00 -11.85
N ILE A 3 5.67 0.91 -10.96
CA ILE A 3 6.15 0.94 -9.58
C ILE A 3 4.94 0.76 -8.67
N VAL A 4 4.95 -0.29 -7.86
CA VAL A 4 3.85 -0.62 -6.94
C VAL A 4 4.36 -0.55 -5.51
N VAL A 5 3.77 0.30 -4.71
CA VAL A 5 4.11 0.50 -3.29
C VAL A 5 2.99 -0.05 -2.43
N GLY A 6 3.28 -1.02 -1.59
CA GLY A 6 2.39 -1.37 -0.48
C GLY A 6 2.76 -0.57 0.76
N LEU A 7 1.80 0.05 1.42
CA LEU A 7 2.02 0.70 2.70
C LEU A 7 1.77 -0.27 3.86
N GLY A 8 2.57 -0.15 4.91
CA GLY A 8 2.51 -0.97 6.12
C GLY A 8 3.57 -0.55 7.14
N ASN A 9 3.50 -1.12 8.32
CA ASN A 9 4.50 -0.98 9.38
C ASN A 9 5.41 -2.22 9.41
N PRO A 10 6.74 -2.06 9.59
CA PRO A 10 7.65 -3.18 9.76
C PRO A 10 7.46 -3.87 11.11
N GLY A 11 7.76 -5.16 11.16
CA GLY A 11 7.74 -6.00 12.36
C GLY A 11 6.56 -6.94 12.42
N GLU A 12 6.79 -8.14 12.99
CA GLU A 12 5.84 -9.25 13.05
C GLU A 12 4.52 -8.90 13.74
N VAL A 13 4.56 -7.99 14.73
CA VAL A 13 3.36 -7.57 15.46
C VAL A 13 2.33 -6.85 14.58
N TYR A 14 2.74 -6.33 13.42
CA TYR A 14 1.88 -5.61 12.48
C TYR A 14 1.51 -6.44 11.25
N GLU A 15 2.10 -7.60 11.05
CA GLU A 15 2.02 -8.38 9.82
C GLU A 15 0.58 -8.61 9.35
N HIS A 16 -0.33 -8.89 10.28
CA HIS A 16 -1.74 -9.16 10.00
C HIS A 16 -2.66 -7.99 10.34
N SER A 17 -2.11 -6.81 10.65
CA SER A 17 -2.91 -5.63 10.97
C SER A 17 -3.59 -5.05 9.73
N ARG A 18 -4.69 -4.31 9.95
CA ARG A 18 -5.39 -3.58 8.89
C ARG A 18 -4.47 -2.61 8.16
N HIS A 19 -3.60 -1.94 8.92
CA HIS A 19 -2.63 -0.98 8.37
C HIS A 19 -1.57 -1.63 7.46
N ASN A 20 -1.43 -2.97 7.51
CA ASN A 20 -0.54 -3.73 6.63
C ASN A 20 -1.25 -4.34 5.41
N ALA A 21 -2.52 -3.99 5.15
CA ALA A 21 -3.24 -4.47 3.97
C ALA A 21 -2.51 -4.15 2.66
N GLY A 22 -1.79 -3.02 2.60
CA GLY A 22 -0.93 -2.68 1.46
C GLY A 22 0.25 -3.64 1.29
N PHE A 23 0.92 -4.05 2.38
CA PHE A 23 1.97 -5.06 2.34
C PHE A 23 1.43 -6.40 1.87
N MET A 24 0.30 -6.85 2.42
CA MET A 24 -0.35 -8.11 2.01
C MET A 24 -0.68 -8.10 0.51
N ALA A 25 -1.16 -6.97 -0.02
CA ALA A 25 -1.49 -6.85 -1.43
C ALA A 25 -0.25 -6.96 -2.34
N VAL A 26 0.85 -6.27 -2.04
CA VAL A 26 2.07 -6.37 -2.86
C VAL A 26 2.75 -7.73 -2.74
N ASP A 27 2.57 -8.46 -1.62
CA ASP A 27 3.02 -9.84 -1.51
C ASP A 27 2.27 -10.74 -2.50
N ARG A 28 0.95 -10.57 -2.66
CA ARG A 28 0.15 -11.28 -3.68
C ARG A 28 0.58 -10.93 -5.11
N VAL A 29 0.90 -9.65 -5.36
CA VAL A 29 1.45 -9.23 -6.67
C VAL A 29 2.79 -9.93 -6.92
N ALA A 30 3.69 -9.99 -5.93
CA ALA A 30 4.98 -10.66 -6.06
C ALA A 30 4.83 -12.17 -6.32
N GLU A 31 3.92 -12.86 -5.64
CA GLU A 31 3.59 -14.26 -5.88
C GLU A 31 3.15 -14.49 -7.33
N LEU A 32 2.20 -13.68 -7.84
CA LEU A 32 1.70 -13.82 -9.21
C LEU A 32 2.80 -13.56 -10.26
N LEU A 33 3.68 -12.58 -10.01
CA LEU A 33 4.80 -12.24 -10.89
C LEU A 33 6.02 -13.17 -10.74
N GLY A 34 6.00 -14.10 -9.79
CA GLY A 34 7.10 -15.03 -9.53
C GLY A 34 8.39 -14.35 -9.06
N CYS A 35 8.30 -13.18 -8.40
CA CYS A 35 9.44 -12.44 -7.88
C CYS A 35 9.47 -12.45 -6.34
N GLN A 36 10.66 -12.21 -5.78
CA GLN A 36 10.87 -12.26 -4.34
C GLN A 36 11.39 -10.93 -3.80
N PHE A 37 10.90 -10.54 -2.64
CA PHE A 37 11.40 -9.40 -1.92
C PHE A 37 12.80 -9.65 -1.35
N ARG A 38 13.66 -8.61 -1.46
CA ARG A 38 14.97 -8.55 -0.84
C ARG A 38 15.09 -7.25 -0.07
N GLU A 39 15.79 -7.30 1.05
CA GLU A 39 16.07 -6.09 1.82
C GLU A 39 17.07 -5.19 1.07
N GLU A 40 16.68 -3.94 0.86
CA GLU A 40 17.52 -2.89 0.28
C GLU A 40 17.72 -1.81 1.36
N LYS A 41 18.74 -1.98 2.19
CA LYS A 41 19.01 -1.15 3.37
C LYS A 41 19.21 0.32 3.05
N ASP A 42 19.83 0.61 1.90
CA ASP A 42 20.09 1.98 1.44
C ASP A 42 18.78 2.76 1.21
N PHE A 43 17.69 2.07 0.93
CA PHE A 43 16.37 2.67 0.73
C PHE A 43 15.42 2.43 1.92
N ALA A 44 15.86 1.70 2.95
CA ALA A 44 15.00 1.25 4.05
C ALA A 44 13.70 0.61 3.53
N ALA A 45 13.83 -0.35 2.62
CA ALA A 45 12.70 -1.01 1.96
C ALA A 45 13.00 -2.48 1.63
N PHE A 46 11.97 -3.32 1.60
CA PHE A 46 12.01 -4.56 0.85
C PHE A 46 11.57 -4.30 -0.58
N ILE A 47 12.32 -4.81 -1.56
CA ILE A 47 12.08 -4.57 -2.99
C ILE A 47 12.10 -5.89 -3.74
N ALA A 48 11.07 -6.11 -4.57
CA ALA A 48 11.01 -7.18 -5.55
C ALA A 48 10.94 -6.59 -6.96
N LYS A 49 11.64 -7.20 -7.94
CA LYS A 49 11.78 -6.65 -9.29
C LYS A 49 11.53 -7.72 -10.34
N THR A 50 10.87 -7.30 -11.41
CA THR A 50 10.83 -8.00 -12.71
C THR A 50 11.33 -7.04 -13.80
N ASN A 51 11.25 -7.44 -15.07
CA ASN A 51 11.59 -6.53 -16.19
C ASN A 51 10.58 -5.36 -16.32
N GLU A 52 9.35 -5.53 -15.85
CA GLU A 52 8.26 -4.55 -16.03
C GLU A 52 7.85 -3.87 -14.73
N TYR A 53 8.04 -4.53 -13.59
CA TYR A 53 7.54 -4.10 -12.28
C TYR A 53 8.64 -3.93 -11.25
N VAL A 54 8.47 -2.95 -10.40
CA VAL A 54 9.16 -2.81 -9.11
C VAL A 54 8.12 -2.75 -8.01
N LEU A 55 8.22 -3.66 -7.06
CA LEU A 55 7.34 -3.73 -5.88
C LEU A 55 8.14 -3.25 -4.66
N ILE A 56 7.58 -2.34 -3.89
CA ILE A 56 8.26 -1.70 -2.76
C ILE A 56 7.40 -1.85 -1.50
N LYS A 57 8.00 -2.40 -0.43
CA LYS A 57 7.48 -2.37 0.94
C LYS A 57 8.42 -1.51 1.79
N PRO A 58 8.08 -0.24 2.09
CA PRO A 58 8.89 0.60 2.96
C PRO A 58 9.10 -0.06 4.33
N GLN A 59 10.32 -0.09 4.81
CA GLN A 59 10.68 -0.59 6.14
C GLN A 59 10.86 0.55 7.15
N THR A 60 10.27 1.69 6.85
CA THR A 60 10.00 2.80 7.76
C THR A 60 8.64 2.60 8.41
N PHE A 61 8.38 3.26 9.54
CA PHE A 61 7.00 3.30 10.04
C PHE A 61 6.08 4.07 9.07
N MET A 62 4.78 3.83 9.19
CA MET A 62 3.74 4.35 8.27
C MET A 62 3.87 5.84 7.97
N ASN A 63 4.13 6.66 8.98
CA ASN A 63 4.26 8.11 8.86
C ASN A 63 5.53 8.58 8.12
N ASP A 64 6.45 7.68 7.79
CA ASP A 64 7.71 7.99 7.09
C ASP A 64 7.90 7.15 5.79
N SER A 65 6.83 6.48 5.33
CA SER A 65 6.88 5.61 4.14
C SER A 65 7.33 6.36 2.88
N GLY A 66 6.91 7.61 2.72
CA GLY A 66 7.27 8.43 1.56
C GLY A 66 8.77 8.69 1.42
N ARG A 67 9.51 8.74 2.53
CA ARG A 67 10.97 8.91 2.52
C ARG A 67 11.67 7.74 1.81
N ALA A 68 11.32 6.51 2.16
CA ALA A 68 11.87 5.31 1.54
C ALA A 68 11.58 5.27 0.03
N VAL A 69 10.33 5.54 -0.36
CA VAL A 69 9.91 5.53 -1.76
C VAL A 69 10.61 6.63 -2.56
N ARG A 70 10.66 7.87 -2.04
CA ARG A 70 11.37 8.98 -2.70
C ARG A 70 12.86 8.67 -2.89
N SER A 71 13.52 8.11 -1.87
CA SER A 71 14.93 7.74 -1.95
C SER A 71 15.20 6.79 -3.10
N TRP A 72 14.35 5.76 -3.25
CA TRP A 72 14.45 4.81 -4.35
C TRP A 72 14.20 5.47 -5.72
N LEU A 73 13.09 6.24 -5.84
CA LEU A 73 12.75 6.95 -7.08
C LEU A 73 13.86 7.90 -7.53
N GLN A 74 14.47 8.61 -6.57
CA GLN A 74 15.55 9.54 -6.85
C GLN A 74 16.82 8.83 -7.34
N TYR A 75 17.21 7.75 -6.69
CA TYR A 75 18.40 6.98 -7.07
C TYR A 75 18.28 6.40 -8.47
N PHE A 76 17.13 5.87 -8.84
CA PHE A 76 16.86 5.31 -10.16
C PHE A 76 16.36 6.33 -11.20
N ARG A 77 16.38 7.62 -10.85
CA ARG A 77 15.97 8.74 -11.72
C ARG A 77 14.52 8.64 -12.22
N HIS A 78 13.65 8.14 -11.36
CA HIS A 78 12.20 8.10 -11.61
C HIS A 78 11.43 9.27 -10.96
N ILE A 79 12.14 10.35 -10.58
CA ILE A 79 11.48 11.58 -10.12
C ILE A 79 11.01 12.36 -11.35
N GLU A 80 9.71 12.50 -11.45
CA GLU A 80 9.07 13.20 -12.57
C GLU A 80 9.04 14.71 -12.32
N SER A 81 9.64 15.47 -13.23
CA SER A 81 9.62 16.95 -13.18
C SER A 81 8.23 17.53 -13.40
N SER A 82 7.33 16.77 -14.04
CA SER A 82 5.92 17.12 -14.22
C SER A 82 5.10 17.11 -12.93
N GLY A 83 5.63 16.46 -11.86
CA GLY A 83 4.89 16.21 -10.63
C GLY A 83 3.75 15.19 -10.77
N THR A 84 3.73 14.41 -11.85
CA THR A 84 2.72 13.38 -12.13
C THR A 84 3.40 12.03 -12.28
N TYR A 85 2.91 11.01 -11.58
CA TYR A 85 3.47 9.67 -11.56
C TYR A 85 2.46 8.62 -12.09
N PRO A 86 2.21 8.56 -13.40
CA PRO A 86 1.21 7.65 -13.98
C PRO A 86 1.62 6.18 -13.87
N GLU A 87 2.91 5.89 -13.67
CA GLU A 87 3.45 4.55 -13.48
C GLU A 87 3.66 4.16 -12.01
N LEU A 88 3.18 4.98 -11.06
CA LEU A 88 3.22 4.71 -9.63
C LEU A 88 1.83 4.38 -9.11
N ALA A 89 1.69 3.24 -8.44
CA ALA A 89 0.52 2.86 -7.69
C ALA A 89 0.87 2.65 -6.22
N VAL A 90 0.02 3.15 -5.33
CA VAL A 90 0.17 3.02 -3.88
C VAL A 90 -1.05 2.29 -3.32
N ILE A 91 -0.81 1.16 -2.61
CA ILE A 91 -1.84 0.30 -2.04
C ILE A 91 -1.84 0.47 -0.52
N TYR A 92 -3.01 0.69 0.07
CA TYR A 92 -3.16 0.94 1.50
C TYR A 92 -4.59 0.69 2.00
N ASP A 93 -4.75 0.58 3.32
CA ASP A 93 -6.03 0.50 4.01
C ASP A 93 -6.75 1.85 4.04
N ASP A 94 -8.07 1.84 4.01
CA ASP A 94 -8.86 3.06 4.00
C ASP A 94 -10.14 2.92 4.84
N LEU A 95 -10.25 3.73 5.88
CA LEU A 95 -11.41 3.79 6.77
C LEU A 95 -12.59 4.59 6.17
N ASP A 96 -12.40 5.32 5.07
CA ASP A 96 -13.48 5.99 4.35
C ASP A 96 -14.25 5.02 3.42
N ILE A 97 -13.81 3.76 3.34
CA ILE A 97 -14.39 2.71 2.51
C ILE A 97 -14.83 1.54 3.39
N PRO A 98 -16.08 1.05 3.26
CA PRO A 98 -16.54 -0.11 3.99
C PRO A 98 -15.68 -1.34 3.72
N PHE A 99 -15.45 -2.14 4.75
CA PHE A 99 -14.80 -3.44 4.62
C PHE A 99 -15.53 -4.32 3.58
N GLY A 100 -14.76 -5.06 2.80
CA GLY A 100 -15.31 -5.85 1.70
C GLY A 100 -15.37 -5.11 0.35
N SER A 101 -14.91 -3.86 0.30
CA SER A 101 -14.87 -3.04 -0.91
C SER A 101 -13.49 -2.45 -1.12
N TRP A 102 -13.16 -2.07 -2.36
CA TRP A 102 -11.93 -1.37 -2.70
C TRP A 102 -12.13 -0.42 -3.87
N LYS A 103 -11.19 0.51 -4.08
CA LYS A 103 -11.25 1.48 -5.17
C LYS A 103 -9.88 1.64 -5.83
N TRP A 104 -9.89 1.80 -7.16
CA TRP A 104 -8.74 2.16 -7.98
C TRP A 104 -8.96 3.55 -8.58
N GLN A 105 -8.20 4.53 -8.16
CA GLN A 105 -8.43 5.94 -8.52
C GLN A 105 -7.10 6.65 -8.74
N PHE A 106 -7.05 7.54 -9.75
CA PHE A 106 -5.91 8.42 -9.95
C PHE A 106 -6.12 9.73 -9.19
N SER A 107 -5.08 10.22 -8.49
CA SER A 107 -5.10 11.52 -7.79
C SER A 107 -6.29 11.70 -6.83
N THR A 108 -6.76 10.60 -6.23
CA THR A 108 -7.86 10.66 -5.26
C THR A 108 -7.55 9.76 -4.08
N GLY A 109 -6.99 10.34 -3.05
CA GLY A 109 -6.59 9.66 -1.81
C GLY A 109 -7.64 9.73 -0.69
N PRO A 110 -7.30 9.19 0.49
CA PRO A 110 -8.14 9.20 1.68
C PRO A 110 -8.13 10.59 2.34
N LYS A 111 -9.14 10.86 3.17
CA LYS A 111 -9.18 12.08 4.00
C LYS A 111 -8.06 12.10 5.04
N ALA A 112 -7.76 10.94 5.63
CA ALA A 112 -6.74 10.82 6.66
C ALA A 112 -6.06 9.45 6.62
N HIS A 113 -4.82 9.40 6.14
CA HIS A 113 -3.96 8.21 6.18
C HIS A 113 -2.51 8.66 6.27
N ASN A 114 -1.81 8.32 7.35
CA ASN A 114 -0.46 8.84 7.62
C ASN A 114 0.57 8.43 6.56
N GLY A 115 0.48 7.22 6.04
CA GLY A 115 1.36 6.77 4.96
C GLY A 115 1.15 7.54 3.66
N VAL A 116 -0.10 7.81 3.27
CA VAL A 116 -0.41 8.61 2.08
C VAL A 116 0.02 10.06 2.27
N LYS A 117 -0.20 10.64 3.45
CA LYS A 117 0.32 11.98 3.79
C LYS A 117 1.84 12.04 3.65
N SER A 118 2.54 11.01 4.13
CA SER A 118 4.00 10.89 3.97
C SER A 118 4.40 10.79 2.50
N MET A 119 3.70 9.99 1.69
CA MET A 119 3.95 9.91 0.25
C MET A 119 3.81 11.28 -0.42
N ILE A 120 2.70 11.98 -0.19
CA ILE A 120 2.43 13.30 -0.75
C ILE A 120 3.49 14.33 -0.29
N ALA A 121 3.84 14.33 1.00
CA ALA A 121 4.83 15.25 1.54
C ALA A 121 6.23 15.07 0.90
N HIS A 122 6.63 13.83 0.64
CA HIS A 122 7.94 13.53 0.05
C HIS A 122 7.97 13.65 -1.47
N LEU A 123 6.87 13.32 -2.16
CA LEU A 123 6.77 13.43 -3.63
C LEU A 123 6.36 14.83 -4.10
N GLY A 124 5.74 15.63 -3.22
CA GLY A 124 5.22 16.95 -3.55
C GLY A 124 3.90 16.94 -4.33
N THR A 125 3.26 15.78 -4.44
CA THR A 125 2.05 15.59 -5.26
C THR A 125 1.26 14.37 -4.82
N ASP A 126 -0.03 14.33 -5.17
CA ASP A 126 -0.92 13.16 -5.07
C ASP A 126 -1.25 12.56 -6.46
N GLN A 127 -0.57 13.02 -7.51
CA GLN A 127 -0.81 12.62 -8.91
C GLN A 127 -0.20 11.24 -9.20
N PHE A 128 -0.72 10.20 -8.54
CA PHE A 128 -0.40 8.78 -8.72
C PHE A 128 -1.66 7.92 -8.52
N TRP A 129 -1.58 6.63 -8.81
CA TRP A 129 -2.69 5.70 -8.61
C TRP A 129 -2.82 5.28 -7.15
N HIS A 130 -4.05 5.22 -6.68
CA HIS A 130 -4.42 4.78 -5.34
C HIS A 130 -5.27 3.50 -5.43
N ALA A 131 -4.75 2.39 -4.87
CA ALA A 131 -5.53 1.19 -4.59
C ALA A 131 -5.96 1.24 -3.12
N ARG A 132 -7.21 1.62 -2.87
CA ARG A 132 -7.76 1.92 -1.55
C ARG A 132 -8.55 0.70 -1.06
N ILE A 133 -8.03 -0.02 -0.08
CA ILE A 133 -8.66 -1.22 0.50
C ILE A 133 -9.55 -0.78 1.66
N GLY A 134 -10.86 -0.97 1.53
CA GLY A 134 -11.81 -0.67 2.60
C GLY A 134 -11.59 -1.55 3.82
N THR A 135 -11.43 -0.93 4.97
CA THR A 135 -11.20 -1.62 6.25
C THR A 135 -12.16 -1.21 7.35
N GLU A 136 -13.09 -0.26 7.08
CA GLU A 136 -14.07 0.16 8.07
C GLU A 136 -15.13 -0.91 8.32
N ASN A 137 -15.15 -1.47 9.53
CA ASN A 137 -16.07 -2.53 9.96
C ASN A 137 -16.49 -2.41 11.43
N ARG A 138 -16.16 -1.29 12.10
CA ARG A 138 -16.41 -1.10 13.53
C ARG A 138 -17.90 -1.09 13.87
N GLU A 139 -18.73 -0.48 13.04
CA GLU A 139 -20.17 -0.42 13.28
C GLU A 139 -20.81 -1.80 13.26
N GLN A 140 -20.43 -2.67 12.31
CA GLN A 140 -20.96 -4.04 12.21
C GLN A 140 -20.63 -4.86 13.46
N HIS A 141 -19.44 -4.65 14.03
CA HIS A 141 -18.99 -5.35 15.24
C HIS A 141 -19.29 -4.58 16.53
N ARG A 142 -19.99 -3.43 16.46
CA ARG A 142 -20.29 -2.56 17.61
C ARG A 142 -19.04 -2.16 18.40
N LEU A 143 -17.93 -1.93 17.70
CA LEU A 143 -16.67 -1.56 18.31
C LEU A 143 -16.59 -0.04 18.49
N SER A 144 -16.43 0.40 19.75
CA SER A 144 -16.07 1.79 20.05
C SER A 144 -14.55 1.88 20.22
N MET A 145 -13.85 2.02 19.10
CA MET A 145 -12.38 2.04 19.08
C MET A 145 -11.89 3.23 18.24
N PRO A 146 -10.90 4.02 18.74
CA PRO A 146 -10.28 5.08 17.96
C PRO A 146 -9.62 4.53 16.69
N SER A 147 -9.62 5.32 15.61
CA SER A 147 -9.13 4.88 14.30
C SER A 147 -7.66 4.48 14.30
N ASP A 148 -6.82 5.20 15.01
CA ASP A 148 -5.38 4.95 15.17
C ASP A 148 -5.08 3.63 15.89
N VAL A 149 -5.95 3.21 16.79
CA VAL A 149 -5.87 1.90 17.46
C VAL A 149 -6.43 0.81 16.54
N TYR A 150 -7.58 1.07 15.91
CA TYR A 150 -8.28 0.09 15.08
C TYR A 150 -7.45 -0.39 13.90
N VAL A 151 -6.76 0.50 13.19
CA VAL A 151 -5.93 0.11 12.04
C VAL A 151 -4.75 -0.79 12.43
N LEU A 152 -4.33 -0.78 13.69
CA LEU A 152 -3.27 -1.64 14.20
C LEU A 152 -3.79 -3.01 14.68
N THR A 153 -5.11 -3.23 14.72
CA THR A 153 -5.66 -4.54 15.08
C THR A 153 -5.56 -5.51 13.90
N PRO A 154 -5.34 -6.81 14.14
CA PRO A 154 -5.31 -7.80 13.08
C PRO A 154 -6.71 -8.02 12.48
N PHE A 155 -6.76 -8.47 11.24
CA PHE A 155 -7.98 -9.03 10.66
C PHE A 155 -8.34 -10.33 11.38
N THR A 156 -9.65 -10.56 11.62
CA THR A 156 -10.14 -11.86 12.11
C THR A 156 -10.06 -12.93 11.00
N GLN A 157 -10.30 -14.19 11.35
CA GLN A 157 -10.33 -15.27 10.35
C GLN A 157 -11.46 -15.05 9.34
N GLU A 158 -12.64 -14.63 9.80
CA GLU A 158 -13.80 -14.32 8.94
C GLU A 158 -13.48 -13.13 8.01
N GLU A 159 -12.86 -12.08 8.53
CA GLU A 159 -12.44 -10.94 7.73
C GLU A 159 -11.38 -11.33 6.69
N THR A 160 -10.46 -12.22 7.03
CA THR A 160 -9.45 -12.71 6.08
C THR A 160 -10.07 -13.43 4.89
N LEU A 161 -11.16 -14.18 5.08
CA LEU A 161 -11.88 -14.83 3.98
C LEU A 161 -12.51 -13.82 3.00
N VAL A 162 -12.85 -12.62 3.46
CA VAL A 162 -13.36 -11.52 2.62
C VAL A 162 -12.22 -10.72 2.00
N LEU A 163 -11.12 -10.53 2.75
CA LEU A 163 -9.97 -9.74 2.30
C LEU A 163 -9.22 -10.41 1.13
N VAL A 164 -8.98 -11.73 1.20
CA VAL A 164 -8.19 -12.45 0.18
C VAL A 164 -8.72 -12.24 -1.24
N PRO A 165 -10.01 -12.40 -1.55
CA PRO A 165 -10.55 -12.10 -2.87
C PRO A 165 -10.32 -10.64 -3.32
N ILE A 166 -10.32 -9.68 -2.40
CA ILE A 166 -10.05 -8.27 -2.71
C ILE A 166 -8.59 -8.09 -3.11
N LEU A 167 -7.65 -8.70 -2.37
CA LEU A 167 -6.23 -8.67 -2.71
C LEU A 167 -5.98 -9.29 -4.10
N ASP A 168 -6.69 -10.38 -4.42
CA ASP A 168 -6.61 -11.02 -5.74
C ASP A 168 -7.15 -10.10 -6.86
N GLN A 169 -8.26 -9.39 -6.63
CA GLN A 169 -8.80 -8.40 -7.59
C GLN A 169 -7.82 -7.25 -7.82
N ILE A 170 -7.21 -6.72 -6.76
CA ILE A 170 -6.19 -5.66 -6.86
C ILE A 170 -4.98 -6.16 -7.64
N THR A 171 -4.53 -7.38 -7.37
CA THR A 171 -3.43 -8.02 -8.08
C THR A 171 -3.73 -8.13 -9.58
N GLN A 172 -4.94 -8.57 -9.96
CA GLN A 172 -5.38 -8.63 -11.35
C GLN A 172 -5.46 -7.23 -11.99
N GLN A 173 -5.97 -6.23 -11.27
CA GLN A 173 -6.00 -4.84 -11.75
C GLN A 173 -4.59 -4.35 -12.10
N ILE A 174 -3.60 -4.62 -11.25
CA ILE A 174 -2.22 -4.19 -11.44
C ILE A 174 -1.56 -4.92 -12.60
N VAL A 175 -1.69 -6.24 -12.67
CA VAL A 175 -0.91 -7.07 -13.60
C VAL A 175 -1.58 -7.18 -14.97
N ALA A 176 -2.90 -7.25 -15.04
CA ALA A 176 -3.61 -7.50 -16.30
C ALA A 176 -4.23 -6.25 -16.95
N THR A 177 -4.51 -5.20 -16.16
CA THR A 177 -5.30 -4.06 -16.66
C THR A 177 -4.54 -2.73 -16.64
N TRP A 178 -3.70 -2.51 -15.64
CA TRP A 178 -2.93 -1.25 -15.48
C TRP A 178 -1.56 -1.22 -16.20
#